data_5cc30356a9d0d59e62ba5eadb46a3c5b
#
_entry.id   5cc30356a9d0d59e62ba5eadb46a3c5b
#
_cell.length_a   1.000
_cell.length_b   1.000
_cell.length_c   1.000
_cell.angle_alpha   90.00
_cell.angle_beta   90.00
_cell.angle_gamma   90.00
#
_symmetry.space_group_name_H-M   'P 1'
#
loop_
_entity.id
_entity.type
_entity.pdbx_description
1 polymer ?
#
loop_
_entity_poly.entity_id
_entity_poly.type
_entity_poly.pdbx_seq_one_letter_code
_entity_poly.pdbx_strand_id
1 'polypeptide(L)'
;MRVGTLGILAFWLVVMAVLYFAMQYTLEPKGATVTAEGAVVIPRHHDGHFRVAGSVNGVPVMFLVDTGASLVGVTDTLARQAGLQGGDPITFQTANGLRAGRSVVSDSVTVQSLAVSNLRVGTGYTGRSDDDALLGQNFLRHFDVEMGRDRMVLRKLSS
;
A
#
# COMPACT_ATOMS: atom_id res chain seq x y z
N MET A 1 -55.58 -3.46 3.39
CA MET A 1 -54.70 -4.43 4.05
C MET A 1 -53.83 -3.66 5.05
N ARG A 2 -53.94 -3.96 6.36
CA ARG A 2 -53.07 -3.34 7.39
C ARG A 2 -51.74 -4.08 7.36
N VAL A 3 -50.70 -3.45 6.83
CA VAL A 3 -49.35 -3.96 6.95
C VAL A 3 -49.00 -3.89 8.43
N GLY A 4 -48.85 -5.04 9.09
CA GLY A 4 -48.49 -5.10 10.51
C GLY A 4 -47.11 -4.50 10.75
N THR A 5 -46.87 -4.04 11.97
CA THR A 5 -45.58 -3.43 12.40
C THR A 5 -44.37 -4.27 11.99
N LEU A 6 -44.50 -5.61 12.00
CA LEU A 6 -43.48 -6.57 11.53
C LEU A 6 -43.17 -6.41 10.03
N GLY A 7 -44.18 -6.14 9.18
CA GLY A 7 -43.96 -5.92 7.75
C GLY A 7 -43.20 -4.62 7.46
N ILE A 8 -43.45 -3.58 8.23
CA ILE A 8 -42.72 -2.32 8.14
C ILE A 8 -41.27 -2.47 8.59
N LEU A 9 -41.02 -3.20 9.68
CA LEU A 9 -39.66 -3.50 10.16
C LEU A 9 -38.88 -4.34 9.14
N ALA A 10 -39.50 -5.38 8.57
CA ALA A 10 -38.87 -6.20 7.54
C ALA A 10 -38.51 -5.38 6.28
N PHE A 11 -39.40 -4.49 5.85
CA PHE A 11 -39.14 -3.58 4.72
C PHE A 11 -37.91 -2.69 4.98
N TRP A 12 -37.84 -2.05 6.15
CA TRP A 12 -36.69 -1.18 6.47
C TRP A 12 -35.40 -1.96 6.63
N LEU A 13 -35.41 -3.19 7.14
CA LEU A 13 -34.22 -4.06 7.19
C LEU A 13 -33.71 -4.38 5.78
N VAL A 14 -34.60 -4.69 4.83
CA VAL A 14 -34.22 -4.93 3.43
C VAL A 14 -33.64 -3.67 2.81
N VAL A 15 -34.27 -2.51 3.02
CA VAL A 15 -33.77 -1.22 2.50
C VAL A 15 -32.36 -0.93 3.06
N MET A 16 -32.16 -1.08 4.37
CA MET A 16 -30.86 -0.88 5.00
C MET A 16 -29.81 -1.86 4.48
N ALA A 17 -30.16 -3.14 4.27
CA ALA A 17 -29.24 -4.11 3.69
C ALA A 17 -28.87 -3.75 2.26
N VAL A 18 -29.83 -3.37 1.42
CA VAL A 18 -29.55 -2.92 0.04
C VAL A 18 -28.65 -1.70 0.03
N LEU A 19 -28.91 -0.69 0.87
CA LEU A 19 -28.09 0.50 0.98
C LEU A 19 -26.68 0.17 1.48
N TYR A 20 -26.57 -0.74 2.44
CA TYR A 20 -25.27 -1.21 2.95
C TYR A 20 -24.44 -1.89 1.86
N PHE A 21 -25.03 -2.83 1.11
CA PHE A 21 -24.34 -3.52 0.02
C PHE A 21 -24.03 -2.57 -1.15
N ALA A 22 -24.94 -1.66 -1.50
CA ALA A 22 -24.68 -0.64 -2.52
C ALA A 22 -23.53 0.27 -2.11
N MET A 23 -23.48 0.69 -0.84
CA MET A 23 -22.38 1.51 -0.32
C MET A 23 -21.06 0.75 -0.31
N GLN A 24 -21.05 -0.53 0.09
CA GLN A 24 -19.84 -1.36 0.01
C GLN A 24 -19.31 -1.48 -1.42
N TYR A 25 -20.20 -1.76 -2.38
CA TYR A 25 -19.84 -1.88 -3.79
C TYR A 25 -19.25 -0.59 -4.38
N THR A 26 -19.75 0.59 -3.96
CA THR A 26 -19.23 1.89 -4.43
C THR A 26 -17.97 2.35 -3.71
N LEU A 27 -17.72 1.84 -2.50
CA LEU A 27 -16.58 2.20 -1.66
C LEU A 27 -15.39 1.22 -1.78
N GLU A 28 -15.53 0.13 -2.55
CA GLU A 28 -14.39 -0.75 -2.80
C GLU A 28 -13.24 0.05 -3.43
N PRO A 29 -12.06 0.09 -2.79
CA PRO A 29 -10.91 0.80 -3.35
C PRO A 29 -10.54 0.13 -4.67
N LYS A 30 -10.54 0.91 -5.75
CA LYS A 30 -10.05 0.43 -7.03
C LYS A 30 -8.58 0.02 -6.85
N GLY A 31 -8.29 -1.27 -6.98
CA GLY A 31 -6.94 -1.79 -6.90
C GLY A 31 -6.05 -1.24 -8.02
N ALA A 32 -4.74 -1.31 -7.82
CA ALA A 32 -3.79 -1.00 -8.88
C ALA A 32 -3.97 -1.99 -10.05
N THR A 33 -3.81 -1.49 -11.26
CA THR A 33 -3.92 -2.28 -12.50
C THR A 33 -2.62 -2.24 -13.28
N VAL A 34 -2.33 -3.31 -14.02
CA VAL A 34 -1.18 -3.38 -14.92
C VAL A 34 -1.68 -3.22 -16.34
N THR A 35 -1.09 -2.29 -17.10
CA THR A 35 -1.42 -2.09 -18.51
C THR A 35 -0.78 -3.17 -19.39
N ALA A 36 -1.20 -3.27 -20.66
CA ALA A 36 -0.61 -4.21 -21.62
C ALA A 36 0.90 -3.96 -21.84
N GLU A 37 1.35 -2.71 -21.67
CA GLU A 37 2.76 -2.30 -21.76
C GLU A 37 3.53 -2.52 -20.45
N GLY A 38 2.90 -3.12 -19.44
CA GLY A 38 3.51 -3.43 -18.14
C GLY A 38 3.62 -2.25 -17.18
N ALA A 39 3.01 -1.11 -17.46
CA ALA A 39 2.93 0.00 -16.53
C ALA A 39 1.95 -0.31 -15.39
N VAL A 40 2.28 0.10 -14.19
CA VAL A 40 1.41 -0.02 -13.01
C VAL A 40 0.66 1.29 -12.79
N VAL A 41 -0.65 1.24 -12.87
CA VAL A 41 -1.54 2.38 -12.61
C VAL A 41 -2.14 2.22 -11.22
N ILE A 42 -1.83 3.17 -10.34
CA ILE A 42 -2.24 3.18 -8.94
C ILE A 42 -3.28 4.30 -8.78
N PRO A 43 -4.55 3.99 -8.55
CA PRO A 43 -5.57 5.00 -8.31
C PRO A 43 -5.33 5.70 -6.96
N ARG A 44 -5.67 6.99 -6.89
CA ARG A 44 -5.63 7.73 -5.63
C ARG A 44 -6.72 7.21 -4.70
N HIS A 45 -6.36 6.87 -3.49
CA HIS A 45 -7.29 6.46 -2.46
C HIS A 45 -8.11 7.67 -1.95
N HIS A 46 -9.26 7.43 -1.33
CA HIS A 46 -10.17 8.48 -0.84
C HIS A 46 -9.52 9.42 0.20
N ASP A 47 -8.48 8.97 0.89
CA ASP A 47 -7.70 9.76 1.85
C ASP A 47 -6.58 10.60 1.19
N GLY A 48 -6.53 10.61 -0.15
CA GLY A 48 -5.56 11.37 -0.91
C GLY A 48 -4.22 10.68 -1.13
N HIS A 49 -3.97 9.52 -0.52
CA HIS A 49 -2.74 8.75 -0.68
C HIS A 49 -2.82 7.73 -1.81
N PHE A 50 -1.66 7.26 -2.25
CA PHE A 50 -1.53 6.13 -3.18
C PHE A 50 -1.15 4.89 -2.39
N ARG A 51 -1.93 3.81 -2.58
CA ARG A 51 -1.66 2.50 -1.98
C ARG A 51 -1.60 1.44 -3.05
N VAL A 52 -0.65 0.54 -2.92
CA VAL A 52 -0.44 -0.53 -3.89
C VAL A 52 0.01 -1.82 -3.21
N ALA A 53 -0.60 -2.91 -3.60
CA ALA A 53 -0.19 -4.24 -3.15
C ALA A 53 1.14 -4.64 -3.81
N GLY A 54 1.98 -5.27 -3.01
CA GLY A 54 3.27 -5.78 -3.45
C GLY A 54 3.82 -6.83 -2.50
N SER A 55 5.13 -7.02 -2.51
CA SER A 55 5.79 -7.93 -1.55
C SER A 55 7.22 -7.48 -1.22
N VAL A 56 7.72 -7.95 -0.09
CA VAL A 56 9.12 -7.87 0.32
C VAL A 56 9.60 -9.30 0.56
N ASN A 57 10.60 -9.74 -0.19
CA ASN A 57 11.07 -11.14 -0.19
C ASN A 57 9.94 -12.16 -0.35
N GLY A 58 8.93 -11.85 -1.18
CA GLY A 58 7.76 -12.69 -1.39
C GLY A 58 6.67 -12.59 -0.32
N VAL A 59 6.90 -11.91 0.80
CA VAL A 59 5.88 -11.67 1.83
C VAL A 59 4.96 -10.54 1.37
N PRO A 60 3.65 -10.80 1.23
CA PRO A 60 2.68 -9.79 0.77
C PRO A 60 2.61 -8.59 1.71
N VAL A 61 2.43 -7.40 1.13
CA VAL A 61 2.34 -6.15 1.87
C VAL A 61 1.52 -5.12 1.11
N MET A 62 0.88 -4.21 1.84
CA MET A 62 0.26 -3.02 1.27
C MET A 62 1.22 -1.83 1.42
N PHE A 63 1.74 -1.35 0.31
CA PHE A 63 2.60 -0.17 0.30
C PHE A 63 1.79 1.13 0.29
N LEU A 64 2.13 2.03 1.20
CA LEU A 64 1.81 3.45 1.09
C LEU A 64 2.94 4.14 0.31
N VAL A 65 2.63 4.73 -0.83
CA VAL A 65 3.63 5.46 -1.63
C VAL A 65 3.92 6.79 -0.93
N ASP A 66 5.18 6.98 -0.55
CA ASP A 66 5.67 8.19 0.12
C ASP A 66 6.91 8.72 -0.60
N THR A 67 6.71 9.80 -1.37
CA THR A 67 7.80 10.47 -2.09
C THR A 67 8.74 11.26 -1.18
N GLY A 68 8.37 11.47 0.08
CA GLY A 68 9.22 12.07 1.12
C GLY A 68 10.12 11.07 1.84
N ALA A 69 9.82 9.77 1.76
CA ALA A 69 10.64 8.73 2.35
C ALA A 69 11.83 8.38 1.45
N SER A 70 13.04 8.37 1.99
CA SER A 70 14.25 8.02 1.25
C SER A 70 14.37 6.51 0.96
N LEU A 71 13.85 5.67 1.87
CA LEU A 71 13.92 4.21 1.81
C LEU A 71 12.52 3.59 1.83
N VAL A 72 12.41 2.38 1.28
CA VAL A 72 11.31 1.49 1.60
C VAL A 72 11.35 1.22 3.10
N GLY A 73 10.24 1.41 3.79
CA GLY A 73 10.13 1.20 5.24
C GLY A 73 9.16 0.07 5.54
N VAL A 74 9.53 -0.84 6.43
CA VAL A 74 8.68 -1.97 6.85
C VAL A 74 8.54 -2.02 8.37
N THR A 75 7.43 -2.58 8.84
CA THR A 75 7.23 -2.84 10.27
C THR A 75 8.21 -3.94 10.74
N ASP A 76 8.47 -4.00 12.04
CA ASP A 76 9.31 -5.06 12.61
C ASP A 76 8.67 -6.45 12.44
N THR A 77 7.35 -6.54 12.42
CA THR A 77 6.62 -7.78 12.16
C THR A 77 6.86 -8.25 10.74
N LEU A 78 6.67 -7.38 9.74
CA LEU A 78 6.92 -7.70 8.33
C LEU A 78 8.40 -8.03 8.10
N ALA A 79 9.33 -7.30 8.73
CA ALA A 79 10.76 -7.57 8.63
C ALA A 79 11.12 -8.99 9.06
N ARG A 80 10.55 -9.45 10.19
CA ARG A 80 10.74 -10.84 10.66
C ARG A 80 10.17 -11.87 9.68
N GLN A 81 8.97 -11.64 9.17
CA GLN A 81 8.31 -12.54 8.21
C GLN A 81 9.08 -12.62 6.89
N ALA A 82 9.61 -11.49 6.42
CA ALA A 82 10.40 -11.38 5.18
C ALA A 82 11.87 -11.82 5.35
N GLY A 83 12.25 -12.30 6.54
CA GLY A 83 13.62 -12.74 6.80
C GLY A 83 14.67 -11.62 6.81
N LEU A 84 14.24 -10.36 6.99
CA LEU A 84 15.14 -9.21 7.07
C LEU A 84 15.83 -9.16 8.44
N GLN A 85 17.01 -9.79 8.52
CA GLN A 85 17.79 -9.87 9.75
C GLN A 85 19.10 -9.10 9.63
N GLY A 86 19.64 -8.70 10.79
CA GLY A 86 20.90 -7.97 10.83
C GLY A 86 20.76 -6.51 10.38
N GLY A 87 21.68 -6.06 9.53
CA GLY A 87 21.73 -4.71 8.98
C GLY A 87 22.33 -3.66 9.91
N ASP A 88 22.57 -2.48 9.37
CA ASP A 88 23.17 -1.36 10.08
C ASP A 88 22.13 -0.57 10.86
N PRO A 89 22.43 -0.11 12.09
CA PRO A 89 21.52 0.78 12.80
C PRO A 89 21.36 2.10 12.03
N ILE A 90 20.14 2.57 11.90
CA ILE A 90 19.83 3.87 11.30
C ILE A 90 18.82 4.62 12.14
N THR A 91 18.75 5.92 11.94
CA THR A 91 17.74 6.77 12.56
C THR A 91 16.88 7.42 11.48
N PHE A 92 15.59 7.27 11.60
CA PHE A 92 14.62 7.93 10.73
C PHE A 92 14.14 9.24 11.35
N GLN A 93 14.07 10.27 10.53
CA GLN A 93 13.28 11.46 10.85
C GLN A 93 11.83 11.18 10.44
N THR A 94 10.92 11.16 11.41
CA THR A 94 9.48 10.99 11.17
C THR A 94 8.72 12.23 11.64
N ALA A 95 7.45 12.36 11.25
CA ALA A 95 6.58 13.42 11.74
C ALA A 95 6.47 13.45 13.29
N ASN A 96 6.66 12.30 13.94
CA ASN A 96 6.61 12.14 15.39
C ASN A 96 8.00 12.18 16.06
N GLY A 97 9.04 12.65 15.34
CA GLY A 97 10.42 12.73 15.83
C GLY A 97 11.35 11.64 15.31
N LEU A 98 12.51 11.52 15.94
CA LEU A 98 13.53 10.55 15.58
C LEU A 98 13.12 9.13 16.02
N ARG A 99 13.30 8.16 15.12
CA ARG A 99 13.09 6.75 15.39
C ARG A 99 14.32 5.94 15.05
N ALA A 100 14.71 5.07 15.95
CA ALA A 100 15.72 4.07 15.70
C ALA A 100 15.13 2.92 14.86
N GLY A 101 15.90 2.42 13.92
CA GLY A 101 15.59 1.27 13.08
C GLY A 101 16.88 0.64 12.56
N ARG A 102 16.74 -0.22 11.58
CA ARG A 102 17.89 -0.87 10.93
C ARG A 102 17.74 -0.78 9.41
N SER A 103 18.84 -0.66 8.70
CA SER A 103 18.89 -0.74 7.25
C SER A 103 19.36 -2.13 6.84
N VAL A 104 18.52 -2.89 6.17
CA VAL A 104 18.78 -4.27 5.73
C VAL A 104 18.65 -4.33 4.22
N VAL A 105 19.44 -5.13 3.55
CA VAL A 105 19.28 -5.41 2.12
C VAL A 105 18.23 -6.51 1.96
N SER A 106 17.17 -6.21 1.21
CA SER A 106 16.15 -7.17 0.79
C SER A 106 16.55 -7.79 -0.55
N ASP A 107 16.32 -9.08 -0.73
CA ASP A 107 16.57 -9.76 -2.01
C ASP A 107 15.67 -9.21 -3.12
N SER A 108 14.41 -8.91 -2.78
CA SER A 108 13.43 -8.40 -3.74
C SER A 108 12.34 -7.57 -3.07
N VAL A 109 12.02 -6.43 -3.67
CA VAL A 109 10.80 -5.66 -3.41
C VAL A 109 10.00 -5.61 -4.71
N THR A 110 8.72 -6.01 -4.65
CA THR A 110 7.85 -6.02 -5.83
C THR A 110 6.62 -5.14 -5.62
N VAL A 111 6.16 -4.53 -6.70
CA VAL A 111 4.91 -3.80 -6.79
C VAL A 111 4.23 -4.23 -8.08
N GLN A 112 3.20 -5.07 -7.97
CA GLN A 112 2.55 -5.68 -9.13
C GLN A 112 3.56 -6.36 -10.07
N SER A 113 3.70 -5.88 -11.32
CA SER A 113 4.63 -6.37 -12.34
C SER A 113 6.05 -5.80 -12.22
N LEU A 114 6.29 -4.86 -11.33
CA LEU A 114 7.58 -4.18 -11.15
C LEU A 114 8.34 -4.78 -9.99
N ALA A 115 9.64 -5.04 -10.17
CA ALA A 115 10.50 -5.60 -9.14
C ALA A 115 11.87 -4.89 -9.12
N VAL A 116 12.41 -4.73 -7.92
CA VAL A 116 13.77 -4.24 -7.69
C VAL A 116 14.46 -5.22 -6.75
N SER A 117 15.61 -5.74 -7.18
CA SER A 117 16.42 -6.65 -6.38
C SER A 117 17.49 -5.91 -5.59
N ASN A 118 17.96 -6.53 -4.51
CA ASN A 118 19.03 -6.00 -3.65
C ASN A 118 18.76 -4.57 -3.16
N LEU A 119 17.51 -4.32 -2.77
CA LEU A 119 17.08 -3.01 -2.33
C LEU A 119 17.25 -2.84 -0.81
N ARG A 120 17.81 -1.70 -0.38
CA ARG A 120 17.85 -1.35 1.04
C ARG A 120 16.46 -1.07 1.57
N VAL A 121 16.12 -1.72 2.67
CA VAL A 121 14.84 -1.57 3.37
C VAL A 121 15.11 -1.15 4.80
N GLY A 122 14.40 -0.16 5.29
CA GLY A 122 14.45 0.26 6.69
C GLY A 122 13.41 -0.48 7.53
N THR A 123 13.82 -1.05 8.65
CA THR A 123 12.91 -1.66 9.64
C THR A 123 12.55 -0.66 10.73
N GLY A 124 11.51 -0.95 11.52
CA GLY A 124 11.06 -0.06 12.59
C GLY A 124 10.03 0.99 12.14
N TYR A 125 9.52 0.90 10.90
CA TYR A 125 8.39 1.71 10.47
C TYR A 125 7.14 1.36 11.28
N THR A 126 6.33 2.36 11.57
CA THR A 126 5.05 2.18 12.28
C THR A 126 3.94 2.48 11.29
N GLY A 127 3.43 1.45 10.63
CA GLY A 127 2.26 1.51 9.78
C GLY A 127 0.95 1.67 10.56
N ARG A 128 -0.16 1.71 9.83
CA ARG A 128 -1.51 1.65 10.42
C ARG A 128 -1.87 0.21 10.83
N SER A 129 -1.26 -0.77 10.18
CA SER A 129 -1.33 -2.19 10.49
C SER A 129 0.07 -2.82 10.35
N ASP A 130 0.23 -4.04 10.86
CA ASP A 130 1.53 -4.74 10.84
C ASP A 130 2.00 -5.12 9.42
N ASP A 131 1.07 -5.20 8.47
CA ASP A 131 1.30 -5.52 7.06
C ASP A 131 1.48 -4.29 6.18
N ASP A 132 1.50 -3.08 6.76
CA ASP A 132 1.77 -1.85 6.01
C ASP A 132 3.28 -1.61 5.84
N ALA A 133 3.62 -1.03 4.70
CA ALA A 133 4.97 -0.57 4.42
C ALA A 133 4.95 0.78 3.69
N LEU A 134 6.07 1.51 3.76
CA LEU A 134 6.30 2.71 2.94
C LEU A 134 7.04 2.33 1.66
N LEU A 135 6.59 2.81 0.53
CA LEU A 135 7.31 2.73 -0.74
C LEU A 135 8.06 4.04 -0.96
N GLY A 136 9.34 4.05 -0.65
CA GLY A 136 10.19 5.24 -0.68
C GLY A 136 10.92 5.45 -2.01
N GLN A 137 11.68 6.54 -2.07
CA GLN A 137 12.40 7.01 -3.26
C GLN A 137 13.43 6.01 -3.78
N ASN A 138 14.06 5.21 -2.92
CA ASN A 138 15.02 4.22 -3.38
C ASN A 138 14.41 3.12 -4.26
N PHE A 139 13.10 2.85 -4.14
CA PHE A 139 12.36 2.01 -5.09
C PHE A 139 11.89 2.83 -6.29
N LEU A 140 11.23 3.97 -6.05
CA LEU A 140 10.58 4.77 -7.09
C LEU A 140 11.56 5.25 -8.17
N ARG A 141 12.81 5.58 -7.81
CA ARG A 141 13.83 6.05 -8.75
C ARG A 141 14.25 5.05 -9.84
N HIS A 142 13.86 3.78 -9.71
CA HIS A 142 14.09 2.75 -10.73
C HIS A 142 13.05 2.78 -11.86
N PHE A 143 12.08 3.69 -11.77
CA PHE A 143 10.95 3.78 -12.68
C PHE A 143 10.70 5.23 -13.10
N ASP A 144 10.05 5.39 -14.25
CA ASP A 144 9.42 6.65 -14.63
C ASP A 144 8.11 6.80 -13.86
N VAL A 145 8.00 7.87 -13.07
CA VAL A 145 6.89 8.11 -12.15
C VAL A 145 6.10 9.32 -12.61
N GLU A 146 4.89 9.08 -13.09
CA GLU A 146 3.95 10.14 -13.42
C GLU A 146 2.87 10.24 -12.33
N MET A 147 2.82 11.36 -11.62
CA MET A 147 1.84 11.61 -10.57
C MET A 147 0.77 12.58 -11.07
N GLY A 148 -0.43 12.06 -11.30
CA GLY A 148 -1.60 12.85 -11.66
C GLY A 148 -2.49 13.16 -10.45
N ARG A 149 -3.60 13.85 -10.74
CA ARG A 149 -4.61 14.20 -9.73
C ARG A 149 -5.28 12.96 -9.14
N ASP A 150 -5.65 11.99 -9.98
CA ASP A 150 -6.49 10.86 -9.60
C ASP A 150 -5.76 9.51 -9.63
N ARG A 151 -4.55 9.48 -10.17
CA ARG A 151 -3.73 8.27 -10.33
C ARG A 151 -2.24 8.58 -10.37
N MET A 152 -1.46 7.59 -10.00
CA MET A 152 -0.01 7.53 -10.24
C MET A 152 0.27 6.41 -11.24
N VAL A 153 1.23 6.61 -12.12
CA VAL A 153 1.66 5.60 -13.10
C VAL A 153 3.15 5.35 -12.91
N LEU A 154 3.52 4.10 -12.75
CA LEU A 154 4.92 3.65 -12.71
C LEU A 154 5.24 2.89 -13.99
N ARG A 155 6.29 3.29 -14.71
CA ARG A 155 6.77 2.63 -15.93
C ARG A 155 8.22 2.23 -15.78
N LYS A 156 8.62 1.15 -16.43
CA LYS A 156 10.05 0.85 -16.58
C LYS A 156 10.72 2.00 -17.34
N LEU A 157 11.93 2.37 -16.91
CA LEU A 157 12.73 3.33 -17.66
C LEU A 157 12.98 2.77 -19.06
N SER A 158 12.70 3.56 -20.09
CA SER A 158 13.09 3.23 -21.46
C SER A 158 14.62 3.32 -21.56
N SER A 159 15.23 2.23 -22.01
CA SER A 159 16.68 2.18 -22.31
C SER A 159 17.00 3.04 -23.52
#